data_42762ec114a0b974eed3ba160faa4160
#
_entry.id   42762ec114a0b974eed3ba160faa4160
#
_cell.length_a   1.000
_cell.length_b   1.000
_cell.length_c   1.000
_cell.angle_alpha   90.00
_cell.angle_beta   90.00
_cell.angle_gamma   90.00
#
_symmetry.space_group_name_H-M   'P 1'
#
loop_
_entity.id
_entity.type
_entity.pdbx_description
1 polymer ?
#
loop_
_entity_poly.entity_id
_entity_poly.type
_entity_poly.pdbx_seq_one_letter_code
_entity_poly.pdbx_strand_id
1 'polypeptide(L)'
;MLPKLQEQIERGAQPILRRLVGERDRTAFGAFAWGTQLTLRAEVPRAFGAAAVVLRLAPDGGEATDTPFAFVTTDFVTDIYTLTLDTATLCGREGGLFYYEVLFLRGGDTRFTDSTDNLHFTLSPHSAVRFRLLIHDPDFHTPDWLKNGTMYHIFVDRFKRDENAPPVKPGATLNADWENGIPEFAAKNGDPLTNRTFFGGTLDGITEELDRLQTMGYDILYLSPVFDARSNHRYDTGDYEQVDSALGGDAAFDRLISAAHARGMHVILDGVFNHTGDDSRYFNRYGTYPSVGAYQATDSPYAAWYSFRHFPDDYECWWGIPILPRLKQTEAECRRYFTGADGIAAKWLARGADGWRLDVADELPDEFLDELRIVAKKQTDGRAAILGEVWENAADKIAYGKRRRYLRGGQLDSVMNYPFRNAVLDLLLRRDAGAFVRTLTEIYASYPREVSDSLMNLLGTHDTARILTVLGDPEEGGGRSNAELSRARLSGDARRQAISLLRIASTLQYTVYGFPSVYYGDEAGLEGYHDPFCRRPYPWGHEDDGLMAHYRLLGRFRSAHKALHGGDFRFLFATDTAFLYERALGNDRILVAVNVGDSPVSIPVSGAWLDLLSKTPVRETLLLPPMTAALLQ
;
A
#
# COMPACT_ATOMS: atom_id res chain seq x y z
N MET A 1 -33.42 -23.63 17.14
CA MET A 1 -34.06 -22.66 18.10
C MET A 1 -33.12 -22.29 19.25
N LEU A 2 -32.52 -23.26 19.95
CA LEU A 2 -31.56 -23.04 21.05
C LEU A 2 -30.29 -22.24 20.69
N PRO A 3 -29.59 -22.42 19.53
CA PRO A 3 -28.36 -21.66 19.23
C PRO A 3 -28.58 -20.14 19.08
N LYS A 4 -29.67 -19.71 18.42
CA LYS A 4 -29.99 -18.28 18.27
C LYS A 4 -30.37 -17.62 19.61
N LEU A 5 -31.08 -18.36 20.47
CA LEU A 5 -31.42 -17.86 21.81
C LEU A 5 -30.16 -17.73 22.69
N GLN A 6 -29.24 -18.67 22.58
CA GLN A 6 -27.98 -18.69 23.31
C GLN A 6 -27.08 -17.52 22.84
N GLU A 7 -26.99 -17.26 21.53
CA GLU A 7 -26.30 -16.12 20.94
C GLU A 7 -26.90 -14.78 21.43
N GLN A 8 -28.21 -14.66 21.58
CA GLN A 8 -28.88 -13.48 22.12
C GLN A 8 -28.63 -13.28 23.62
N ILE A 9 -28.56 -14.38 24.39
CA ILE A 9 -28.25 -14.31 25.84
C ILE A 9 -26.79 -13.92 26.07
N GLU A 10 -25.86 -14.46 25.28
CA GLU A 10 -24.42 -14.19 25.38
C GLU A 10 -24.06 -12.76 24.97
N ARG A 11 -24.80 -12.16 24.02
CA ARG A 11 -24.61 -10.77 23.55
C ARG A 11 -25.27 -9.68 24.39
N GLY A 12 -26.12 -10.05 25.35
CA GLY A 12 -26.90 -9.10 26.13
C GLY A 12 -27.98 -8.37 25.28
N ALA A 13 -28.61 -7.34 25.85
CA ALA A 13 -29.73 -6.60 25.24
C ALA A 13 -29.25 -5.51 24.25
N GLN A 14 -28.21 -5.76 23.47
CA GLN A 14 -27.67 -4.77 22.52
C GLN A 14 -28.19 -4.99 21.10
N PRO A 15 -28.48 -3.93 20.32
CA PRO A 15 -28.82 -4.03 18.90
C PRO A 15 -27.67 -4.63 18.05
N ILE A 16 -28.05 -5.24 16.92
CA ILE A 16 -27.13 -5.68 15.86
C ILE A 16 -27.46 -4.90 14.59
N LEU A 17 -26.45 -4.38 13.91
CA LEU A 17 -26.58 -3.72 12.61
C LEU A 17 -25.86 -4.56 11.55
N ARG A 18 -26.55 -4.87 10.44
CA ARG A 18 -25.99 -5.59 9.29
C ARG A 18 -26.13 -4.77 8.02
N ARG A 19 -25.14 -4.84 7.15
CA ARG A 19 -25.16 -4.32 5.78
C ARG A 19 -25.36 -5.51 4.84
N LEU A 20 -26.42 -5.53 4.06
CA LEU A 20 -26.78 -6.66 3.19
C LEU A 20 -26.83 -6.20 1.74
N VAL A 21 -26.28 -6.99 0.84
CA VAL A 21 -26.38 -6.81 -0.60
C VAL A 21 -26.92 -8.10 -1.22
N GLY A 22 -28.08 -8.00 -1.87
CA GLY A 22 -28.81 -9.16 -2.40
C GLY A 22 -29.33 -10.08 -1.29
N GLU A 23 -29.48 -11.37 -1.60
CA GLU A 23 -30.01 -12.40 -0.67
C GLU A 23 -28.96 -12.93 0.33
N ARG A 24 -27.78 -12.36 0.37
CA ARG A 24 -26.71 -12.83 1.26
C ARG A 24 -27.00 -12.42 2.71
N ASP A 25 -27.06 -13.40 3.60
CA ASP A 25 -27.27 -13.19 5.07
C ASP A 25 -26.00 -12.66 5.79
N ARG A 26 -24.95 -12.31 5.05
CA ARG A 26 -23.68 -11.81 5.60
C ARG A 26 -23.61 -10.29 5.49
N THR A 27 -23.07 -9.67 6.52
CA THR A 27 -22.72 -8.24 6.48
C THR A 27 -21.79 -7.98 5.29
N ALA A 28 -22.21 -7.10 4.38
CA ALA A 28 -21.40 -6.67 3.26
C ALA A 28 -20.19 -5.88 3.77
N PHE A 29 -19.05 -6.10 3.12
CA PHE A 29 -17.74 -5.63 3.55
C PHE A 29 -17.09 -4.83 2.42
N GLY A 30 -16.55 -3.65 2.72
CA GLY A 30 -15.92 -2.76 1.76
C GLY A 30 -16.82 -1.61 1.29
N ALA A 31 -16.36 -0.91 0.27
CA ALA A 31 -17.11 0.11 -0.46
C ALA A 31 -18.10 -0.55 -1.43
N PHE A 32 -19.05 0.24 -1.95
CA PHE A 32 -20.12 -0.28 -2.80
C PHE A 32 -20.08 0.33 -4.19
N ALA A 33 -20.38 -0.46 -5.20
CA ALA A 33 -20.53 0.06 -6.56
C ALA A 33 -21.79 0.95 -6.67
N TRP A 34 -21.72 1.97 -7.51
CA TRP A 34 -22.88 2.76 -7.90
C TRP A 34 -23.97 1.85 -8.51
N GLY A 35 -25.24 2.04 -8.12
CA GLY A 35 -26.35 1.17 -8.48
C GLY A 35 -26.55 -0.03 -7.54
N THR A 36 -25.79 -0.15 -6.47
CA THR A 36 -25.99 -1.21 -5.46
C THR A 36 -27.22 -0.91 -4.59
N GLN A 37 -28.11 -1.92 -4.44
CA GLN A 37 -29.18 -1.90 -3.45
C GLN A 37 -28.60 -2.37 -2.11
N LEU A 38 -28.29 -1.41 -1.23
CA LEU A 38 -27.71 -1.66 0.10
C LEU A 38 -28.82 -1.66 1.15
N THR A 39 -29.11 -2.81 1.74
CA THR A 39 -30.05 -2.92 2.86
C THR A 39 -29.33 -2.87 4.19
N LEU A 40 -29.64 -1.88 4.99
CA LEU A 40 -29.29 -1.82 6.40
C LEU A 40 -30.39 -2.54 7.20
N ARG A 41 -29.99 -3.55 7.98
CA ARG A 41 -30.90 -4.31 8.85
C ARG A 41 -30.46 -4.15 10.29
N ALA A 42 -31.35 -3.60 11.11
CA ALA A 42 -31.18 -3.48 12.56
C ALA A 42 -32.02 -4.55 13.27
N GLU A 43 -31.36 -5.37 14.07
CA GLU A 43 -31.97 -6.38 14.94
C GLU A 43 -31.92 -5.82 16.37
N VAL A 44 -33.07 -5.43 16.90
CA VAL A 44 -33.16 -4.66 18.16
C VAL A 44 -33.89 -5.49 19.21
N PRO A 45 -33.22 -5.97 20.27
CA PRO A 45 -33.89 -6.64 21.37
C PRO A 45 -34.98 -5.75 21.98
N ARG A 46 -36.19 -6.29 22.18
CA ARG A 46 -37.31 -5.52 22.77
C ARG A 46 -36.98 -4.96 24.16
N ALA A 47 -36.15 -5.68 24.92
CA ALA A 47 -35.62 -5.23 26.20
C ALA A 47 -34.78 -3.96 26.10
N PHE A 48 -34.21 -3.66 24.91
CA PHE A 48 -33.49 -2.42 24.66
C PHE A 48 -34.40 -1.20 24.63
N GLY A 49 -35.70 -1.37 24.24
CA GLY A 49 -36.72 -0.35 24.34
C GLY A 49 -36.66 0.73 23.27
N ALA A 50 -36.14 0.43 22.06
CA ALA A 50 -36.20 1.40 20.96
C ALA A 50 -37.63 1.49 20.40
N ALA A 51 -38.15 2.73 20.30
CA ALA A 51 -39.43 3.05 19.68
C ALA A 51 -39.28 3.23 18.15
N ALA A 52 -38.11 3.62 17.66
CA ALA A 52 -37.79 3.80 16.26
C ALA A 52 -36.28 3.65 16.02
N VAL A 53 -35.93 3.31 14.77
CA VAL A 53 -34.56 3.26 14.27
C VAL A 53 -34.46 4.23 13.09
N VAL A 54 -33.43 5.08 13.06
CA VAL A 54 -33.27 6.14 12.05
C VAL A 54 -31.84 6.08 11.52
N LEU A 55 -31.67 6.16 10.21
CA LEU A 55 -30.39 6.42 9.57
C LEU A 55 -30.16 7.92 9.48
N ARG A 56 -29.04 8.40 9.96
CA ARG A 56 -28.51 9.74 9.68
C ARG A 56 -27.39 9.61 8.67
N LEU A 57 -27.54 10.19 7.48
CA LEU A 57 -26.60 10.09 6.36
C LEU A 57 -26.24 11.51 5.90
N ALA A 58 -24.95 11.77 5.74
CA ALA A 58 -24.41 13.04 5.23
C ALA A 58 -23.44 12.78 4.06
N PRO A 59 -23.55 13.50 2.93
CA PRO A 59 -22.46 13.54 1.98
C PRO A 59 -21.23 14.23 2.62
N ASP A 60 -20.02 13.88 2.14
CA ASP A 60 -18.79 14.50 2.64
C ASP A 60 -18.86 16.05 2.50
N GLY A 61 -18.73 16.75 3.61
CA GLY A 61 -18.87 18.22 3.66
C GLY A 61 -20.28 18.77 3.50
N GLY A 62 -21.31 17.91 3.43
CA GLY A 62 -22.73 18.32 3.30
C GLY A 62 -23.55 18.14 4.57
N GLU A 63 -24.83 18.51 4.47
CA GLU A 63 -25.78 18.39 5.58
C GLU A 63 -26.31 16.96 5.71
N ALA A 64 -26.54 16.54 6.95
CA ALA A 64 -27.10 15.24 7.26
C ALA A 64 -28.62 15.20 7.03
N THR A 65 -29.11 14.08 6.53
CA THR A 65 -30.54 13.77 6.41
C THR A 65 -30.89 12.55 7.25
N ASP A 66 -32.04 12.59 7.90
CA ASP A 66 -32.55 11.51 8.73
C ASP A 66 -33.64 10.73 7.98
N THR A 67 -33.48 9.41 7.89
CA THR A 67 -34.43 8.51 7.21
C THR A 67 -34.82 7.38 8.16
N PRO A 68 -36.11 7.17 8.48
CA PRO A 68 -36.55 6.11 9.36
C PRO A 68 -36.42 4.73 8.70
N PHE A 69 -36.02 3.73 9.49
CA PHE A 69 -36.14 2.33 9.09
C PHE A 69 -37.60 1.87 9.15
N ALA A 70 -37.98 1.01 8.25
CA ALA A 70 -39.26 0.32 8.30
C ALA A 70 -39.19 -0.86 9.29
N PHE A 71 -40.18 -0.97 10.18
CA PHE A 71 -40.38 -2.19 10.98
C PHE A 71 -40.85 -3.33 10.06
N VAL A 72 -40.22 -4.48 10.17
CA VAL A 72 -40.53 -5.65 9.35
C VAL A 72 -41.30 -6.70 10.14
N THR A 73 -40.77 -7.12 11.27
CA THR A 73 -41.35 -8.20 12.08
C THR A 73 -40.69 -8.24 13.46
N THR A 74 -41.25 -9.03 14.33
CA THR A 74 -40.62 -9.47 15.57
C THR A 74 -40.23 -10.94 15.46
N ASP A 75 -38.93 -11.27 15.65
CA ASP A 75 -38.41 -12.62 15.76
C ASP A 75 -38.11 -12.92 17.24
N PHE A 76 -38.95 -13.73 17.89
CA PHE A 76 -38.96 -14.00 19.35
C PHE A 76 -39.05 -12.70 20.17
N VAL A 77 -37.93 -12.20 20.65
CA VAL A 77 -37.82 -11.03 21.51
C VAL A 77 -37.05 -9.87 20.83
N THR A 78 -36.84 -10.00 19.53
CA THR A 78 -36.06 -9.03 18.74
C THR A 78 -36.93 -8.42 17.65
N ASP A 79 -37.03 -7.12 17.64
CA ASP A 79 -37.68 -6.35 16.58
C ASP A 79 -36.69 -6.13 15.43
N ILE A 80 -37.15 -6.38 14.21
CA ILE A 80 -36.34 -6.28 12.99
C ILE A 80 -36.79 -5.07 12.19
N TYR A 81 -35.85 -4.19 11.91
CA TYR A 81 -36.03 -2.99 11.11
C TYR A 81 -35.11 -3.03 9.89
N THR A 82 -35.57 -2.52 8.74
CA THR A 82 -34.78 -2.45 7.51
C THR A 82 -34.90 -1.09 6.85
N LEU A 83 -33.85 -0.69 6.16
CA LEU A 83 -33.82 0.45 5.27
C LEU A 83 -32.95 0.10 4.06
N THR A 84 -33.49 0.22 2.85
CA THR A 84 -32.73 -0.01 1.62
C THR A 84 -32.34 1.34 1.01
N LEU A 85 -31.04 1.50 0.74
CA LEU A 85 -30.46 2.61 0.03
C LEU A 85 -30.11 2.16 -1.40
N ASP A 86 -30.57 2.89 -2.40
CA ASP A 86 -30.06 2.78 -3.74
C ASP A 86 -28.88 3.73 -3.90
N THR A 87 -27.67 3.19 -4.05
CA THR A 87 -26.47 4.02 -4.16
C THR A 87 -26.47 4.92 -5.40
N ALA A 88 -27.27 4.61 -6.43
CA ALA A 88 -27.43 5.46 -7.61
C ALA A 88 -28.24 6.76 -7.33
N THR A 89 -29.00 6.79 -6.23
CA THR A 89 -29.73 8.01 -5.84
C THR A 89 -28.89 8.96 -4.98
N LEU A 90 -27.76 8.50 -4.46
CA LEU A 90 -26.91 9.26 -3.54
C LEU A 90 -25.89 10.15 -4.26
N CYS A 91 -25.38 9.71 -5.40
CA CYS A 91 -24.36 10.43 -6.17
C CYS A 91 -24.39 10.04 -7.64
N GLY A 92 -23.59 10.71 -8.49
CA GLY A 92 -23.35 10.30 -9.88
C GLY A 92 -22.53 9.01 -9.97
N ARG A 93 -22.41 8.49 -11.20
CA ARG A 93 -21.72 7.22 -11.49
C ARG A 93 -20.23 7.23 -11.09
N GLU A 94 -19.60 8.40 -11.09
CA GLU A 94 -18.21 8.61 -10.65
C GLU A 94 -17.99 8.34 -9.15
N GLY A 95 -19.07 8.03 -8.43
CA GLY A 95 -19.04 7.70 -7.02
C GLY A 95 -19.01 8.90 -6.09
N GLY A 96 -19.04 8.62 -4.79
CA GLY A 96 -19.09 9.62 -3.74
C GLY A 96 -18.64 9.07 -2.38
N LEU A 97 -18.36 9.97 -1.45
CA LEU A 97 -18.10 9.64 -0.06
C LEU A 97 -19.21 10.19 0.83
N PHE A 98 -19.72 9.36 1.70
CA PHE A 98 -20.74 9.68 2.68
C PHE A 98 -20.31 9.20 4.05
N TYR A 99 -20.87 9.84 5.07
CA TYR A 99 -20.76 9.41 6.46
C TYR A 99 -22.13 9.13 7.02
N TYR A 100 -22.25 8.11 7.87
CA TYR A 100 -23.53 7.78 8.48
C TYR A 100 -23.40 7.28 9.91
N GLU A 101 -24.51 7.32 10.63
CA GLU A 101 -24.74 6.66 11.91
C GLU A 101 -26.19 6.17 11.98
N VAL A 102 -26.45 5.21 12.84
CA VAL A 102 -27.80 4.73 13.14
C VAL A 102 -28.21 5.18 14.54
N LEU A 103 -29.38 5.77 14.62
CA LEU A 103 -29.99 6.28 15.85
C LEU A 103 -31.06 5.28 16.33
N PHE A 104 -31.00 4.92 17.59
CA PHE A 104 -32.02 4.14 18.28
C PHE A 104 -32.76 5.09 19.26
N LEU A 105 -34.00 5.45 18.91
CA LEU A 105 -34.82 6.37 19.69
C LEU A 105 -35.52 5.61 20.82
N ARG A 106 -35.31 6.03 22.08
CA ARG A 106 -35.84 5.38 23.28
C ARG A 106 -36.53 6.43 24.13
N GLY A 107 -37.83 6.43 24.26
CA GLY A 107 -38.63 7.13 25.25
C GLY A 107 -38.09 8.41 25.95
N GLY A 108 -37.31 9.25 25.29
CA GLY A 108 -36.63 10.43 25.84
C GLY A 108 -35.09 10.33 25.83
N ASP A 109 -34.51 9.21 25.43
CA ASP A 109 -33.08 8.97 25.26
C ASP A 109 -32.79 8.49 23.81
N THR A 110 -31.71 8.95 23.22
CA THR A 110 -31.25 8.50 21.91
C THR A 110 -29.88 7.85 22.05
N ARG A 111 -29.70 6.67 21.42
CA ARG A 111 -28.41 6.02 21.32
C ARG A 111 -27.94 6.05 19.87
N PHE A 112 -26.69 6.38 19.67
CA PHE A 112 -26.04 6.50 18.36
C PHE A 112 -25.04 5.38 18.18
N THR A 113 -24.89 4.88 16.95
CA THR A 113 -23.78 3.99 16.64
C THR A 113 -22.49 4.80 16.54
N ASP A 114 -21.42 4.28 17.15
CA ASP A 114 -20.06 4.79 17.02
C ASP A 114 -19.14 3.64 16.55
N SER A 115 -18.26 3.90 15.61
CA SER A 115 -17.38 2.88 15.03
C SER A 115 -15.95 3.39 14.89
N THR A 116 -15.01 2.52 15.20
CA THR A 116 -13.56 2.76 15.01
C THR A 116 -12.95 1.98 13.86
N ASP A 117 -13.69 1.00 13.30
CA ASP A 117 -13.19 0.12 12.24
C ASP A 117 -14.11 0.04 11.01
N ASN A 118 -15.10 0.92 10.93
CA ASN A 118 -16.08 1.00 9.84
C ASN A 118 -16.94 -0.27 9.64
N LEU A 119 -16.92 -1.22 10.55
CA LEU A 119 -17.69 -2.47 10.50
C LEU A 119 -18.44 -2.74 11.79
N HIS A 120 -17.75 -2.78 12.91
CA HIS A 120 -18.32 -3.00 14.23
C HIS A 120 -18.71 -1.66 14.87
N PHE A 121 -19.67 -1.68 15.79
CA PHE A 121 -20.08 -0.48 16.48
C PHE A 121 -20.27 -0.71 17.98
N THR A 122 -20.16 0.37 18.71
CA THR A 122 -20.61 0.55 20.09
C THR A 122 -21.75 1.56 20.14
N LEU A 123 -22.48 1.61 21.25
CA LEU A 123 -23.52 2.60 21.45
C LEU A 123 -22.98 3.77 22.26
N SER A 124 -23.19 4.99 21.73
CA SER A 124 -22.80 6.24 22.34
C SER A 124 -24.06 7.08 22.69
N PRO A 125 -24.04 7.88 23.77
CA PRO A 125 -25.06 8.88 24.01
C PRO A 125 -24.93 10.13 23.12
N HIS A 126 -23.83 10.23 22.36
CA HIS A 126 -23.51 11.37 21.50
C HIS A 126 -23.37 10.95 20.05
N SER A 127 -23.84 11.80 19.14
CA SER A 127 -23.66 11.63 17.70
C SER A 127 -22.17 11.70 17.35
N ALA A 128 -21.70 10.78 16.50
CA ALA A 128 -20.33 10.72 16.03
C ALA A 128 -20.22 10.73 14.49
N VAL A 129 -21.24 10.21 13.78
CA VAL A 129 -21.32 10.10 12.29
C VAL A 129 -20.01 9.56 11.70
N ARG A 130 -19.58 8.38 12.13
CA ARG A 130 -18.24 7.88 11.82
C ARG A 130 -18.18 6.76 10.79
N PHE A 131 -19.31 6.10 10.49
CA PHE A 131 -19.30 5.10 9.43
C PHE A 131 -19.09 5.77 8.07
N ARG A 132 -18.12 5.27 7.31
CA ARG A 132 -17.88 5.67 5.93
C ARG A 132 -18.67 4.79 4.97
N LEU A 133 -19.29 5.43 3.99
CA LEU A 133 -19.91 4.80 2.85
C LEU A 133 -19.26 5.37 1.60
N LEU A 134 -18.26 4.66 1.06
CA LEU A 134 -17.65 5.00 -0.21
C LEU A 134 -18.41 4.31 -1.33
N ILE A 135 -18.81 5.07 -2.33
CA ILE A 135 -19.42 4.58 -3.57
C ILE A 135 -18.43 4.79 -4.70
N HIS A 136 -18.24 3.78 -5.55
CA HIS A 136 -17.29 3.80 -6.65
C HIS A 136 -17.97 3.48 -7.99
N ASP A 137 -17.29 3.78 -9.10
CA ASP A 137 -17.72 3.41 -10.45
C ASP A 137 -17.96 1.89 -10.51
N PRO A 138 -19.12 1.41 -11.02
CA PRO A 138 -19.42 -0.01 -11.13
C PRO A 138 -18.50 -0.75 -12.12
N ASP A 139 -17.89 -0.03 -13.07
CA ASP A 139 -16.94 -0.60 -14.04
C ASP A 139 -15.48 -0.51 -13.56
N PHE A 140 -15.26 -0.07 -12.31
CA PHE A 140 -13.92 -0.03 -11.73
C PHE A 140 -13.31 -1.41 -11.63
N HIS A 141 -12.21 -1.58 -12.34
CA HIS A 141 -11.47 -2.84 -12.38
C HIS A 141 -9.97 -2.60 -12.31
N THR A 142 -9.28 -3.48 -11.57
CA THR A 142 -7.82 -3.49 -11.44
C THR A 142 -7.22 -4.70 -12.17
N PRO A 143 -5.99 -4.62 -12.70
CA PRO A 143 -5.40 -5.72 -13.44
C PRO A 143 -5.27 -6.99 -12.61
N ASP A 144 -5.68 -8.14 -13.16
CA ASP A 144 -5.62 -9.43 -12.45
C ASP A 144 -4.18 -9.86 -12.15
N TRP A 145 -3.23 -9.55 -13.02
CA TRP A 145 -1.82 -9.86 -12.79
C TRP A 145 -1.29 -9.14 -11.53
N LEU A 146 -1.79 -7.93 -11.23
CA LEU A 146 -1.42 -7.18 -10.03
C LEU A 146 -1.96 -7.86 -8.77
N LYS A 147 -3.25 -8.25 -8.77
CA LYS A 147 -3.90 -8.94 -7.62
C LYS A 147 -3.23 -10.27 -7.31
N ASN A 148 -2.82 -10.99 -8.35
CA ASN A 148 -2.27 -12.34 -8.23
C ASN A 148 -0.79 -12.35 -7.91
N GLY A 149 -0.09 -11.22 -8.15
CA GLY A 149 1.34 -11.14 -8.14
C GLY A 149 2.00 -11.06 -6.76
N THR A 150 3.31 -11.14 -6.80
CA THR A 150 4.24 -10.87 -5.71
C THR A 150 5.30 -9.91 -6.22
N MET A 151 5.38 -8.72 -5.63
CA MET A 151 6.24 -7.65 -6.10
C MET A 151 7.61 -7.68 -5.42
N TYR A 152 8.64 -7.38 -6.19
CA TYR A 152 9.99 -7.13 -5.71
C TYR A 152 10.41 -5.70 -6.06
N HIS A 153 10.60 -4.88 -5.04
CA HIS A 153 10.97 -3.46 -5.19
C HIS A 153 12.49 -3.32 -5.24
N ILE A 154 13.03 -2.84 -6.34
CA ILE A 154 14.46 -2.76 -6.62
C ILE A 154 14.94 -1.31 -6.67
N PHE A 155 15.91 -0.97 -5.83
CA PHE A 155 16.72 0.23 -5.99
C PHE A 155 17.90 -0.10 -6.91
N VAL A 156 17.80 0.27 -8.18
CA VAL A 156 18.63 -0.28 -9.28
C VAL A 156 20.13 -0.15 -9.03
N ASP A 157 20.57 1.06 -8.62
CA ASP A 157 22.00 1.34 -8.33
C ASP A 157 22.62 0.41 -7.26
N ARG A 158 21.78 -0.23 -6.43
CA ARG A 158 22.20 -1.00 -5.26
C ARG A 158 21.88 -2.49 -5.36
N PHE A 159 21.31 -2.96 -6.48
CA PHE A 159 20.90 -4.35 -6.61
C PHE A 159 22.01 -5.25 -7.15
N LYS A 160 22.45 -5.02 -8.39
CA LYS A 160 23.52 -5.81 -9.00
C LYS A 160 24.25 -5.02 -10.08
N ARG A 161 25.59 -5.07 -10.05
CA ARG A 161 26.46 -4.60 -11.12
C ARG A 161 26.71 -5.74 -12.10
N ASP A 162 26.48 -5.53 -13.38
CA ASP A 162 26.88 -6.49 -14.43
C ASP A 162 28.35 -6.28 -14.86
N GLU A 163 28.90 -7.23 -15.59
CA GLU A 163 30.30 -7.18 -16.04
C GLU A 163 30.61 -6.04 -17.02
N ASN A 164 29.58 -5.54 -17.73
CA ASN A 164 29.69 -4.47 -18.72
C ASN A 164 29.08 -3.16 -18.18
N ALA A 165 28.96 -3.01 -16.86
CA ALA A 165 28.37 -1.83 -16.26
C ALA A 165 29.01 -0.55 -16.80
N PRO A 166 28.21 0.43 -17.28
CA PRO A 166 28.73 1.67 -17.82
C PRO A 166 29.42 2.49 -16.72
N PRO A 167 30.33 3.40 -17.10
CA PRO A 167 30.94 4.29 -16.13
C PRO A 167 29.89 5.21 -15.50
N VAL A 168 30.11 5.59 -14.26
CA VAL A 168 29.29 6.63 -13.62
C VAL A 168 29.41 7.96 -14.34
N LYS A 169 28.41 8.82 -14.18
CA LYS A 169 28.34 10.12 -14.83
C LYS A 169 29.53 11.03 -14.50
N PRO A 170 29.89 11.96 -15.37
CA PRO A 170 30.96 12.92 -15.11
C PRO A 170 30.75 13.66 -13.78
N GLY A 171 31.79 13.71 -12.95
CA GLY A 171 31.77 14.34 -11.62
C GLY A 171 31.02 13.53 -10.55
N ALA A 172 30.57 12.31 -10.83
CA ALA A 172 30.11 11.36 -9.84
C ALA A 172 31.25 10.44 -9.37
N THR A 173 31.07 9.79 -8.23
CA THR A 173 32.03 8.84 -7.65
C THR A 173 31.44 7.43 -7.69
N LEU A 174 32.22 6.47 -8.14
CA LEU A 174 31.88 5.05 -8.00
C LEU A 174 32.42 4.54 -6.67
N ASN A 175 31.55 4.08 -5.79
CA ASN A 175 31.96 3.25 -4.65
C ASN A 175 32.16 1.80 -5.16
N ALA A 176 33.42 1.42 -5.30
CA ALA A 176 33.77 0.09 -5.81
C ALA A 176 33.59 -1.02 -4.76
N ASP A 177 33.59 -0.67 -3.48
CA ASP A 177 33.38 -1.60 -2.37
C ASP A 177 31.88 -1.92 -2.26
N TRP A 178 31.46 -2.97 -2.97
CA TRP A 178 30.07 -3.40 -2.97
C TRP A 178 29.65 -4.00 -1.63
N GLU A 179 30.54 -4.75 -1.00
CA GLU A 179 30.21 -5.53 0.21
C GLU A 179 30.14 -4.64 1.46
N ASN A 180 31.15 -3.77 1.67
CA ASN A 180 31.27 -2.95 2.88
C ASN A 180 31.02 -1.46 2.63
N GLY A 181 30.73 -1.09 1.39
CA GLY A 181 30.55 0.29 1.00
C GLY A 181 29.42 0.96 1.76
N ILE A 182 29.69 2.19 2.21
CA ILE A 182 28.71 3.01 2.94
C ILE A 182 28.13 4.01 1.94
N PRO A 183 26.79 4.11 1.84
CA PRO A 183 26.15 5.19 1.07
C PRO A 183 26.62 6.58 1.55
N GLU A 184 26.74 7.52 0.62
CA GLU A 184 27.02 8.92 0.95
C GLU A 184 25.98 9.45 1.93
N PHE A 185 26.41 10.13 3.00
CA PHE A 185 25.52 10.67 4.01
C PHE A 185 25.98 12.03 4.53
N ALA A 186 25.03 12.86 4.94
CA ALA A 186 25.29 14.14 5.57
C ALA A 186 25.80 13.94 7.01
N ALA A 187 26.79 14.72 7.43
CA ALA A 187 27.33 14.63 8.79
C ALA A 187 26.28 14.97 9.85
N LYS A 188 25.43 15.94 9.55
CA LYS A 188 24.25 16.31 10.34
C LYS A 188 23.02 16.34 9.45
N ASN A 189 21.85 16.04 10.01
CA ASN A 189 20.59 16.19 9.28
C ASN A 189 20.42 17.63 8.80
N GLY A 190 20.16 17.81 7.49
CA GLY A 190 20.03 19.11 6.85
C GLY A 190 21.32 19.67 6.23
N ASP A 191 22.48 19.05 6.47
CA ASP A 191 23.69 19.40 5.71
C ASP A 191 23.53 19.04 4.23
N PRO A 192 24.17 19.77 3.30
CA PRO A 192 24.13 19.48 1.88
C PRO A 192 24.60 18.05 1.58
N LEU A 193 23.81 17.31 0.78
CA LEU A 193 24.13 15.99 0.30
C LEU A 193 24.06 15.99 -1.23
N THR A 194 25.10 15.48 -1.90
CA THR A 194 25.13 15.52 -3.36
C THR A 194 24.43 14.34 -4.00
N ASN A 195 24.32 13.22 -3.28
CA ASN A 195 23.79 11.94 -3.77
C ASN A 195 24.47 11.47 -5.06
N ARG A 196 25.77 11.76 -5.22
CA ARG A 196 26.55 11.46 -6.43
C ARG A 196 27.54 10.30 -6.24
N THR A 197 27.44 9.56 -5.15
CA THR A 197 28.17 8.32 -4.93
C THR A 197 27.32 7.13 -5.37
N PHE A 198 27.69 6.52 -6.48
CA PHE A 198 27.00 5.38 -7.10
C PHE A 198 27.67 4.09 -6.68
N PHE A 199 26.90 2.98 -6.67
CA PHE A 199 27.43 1.62 -6.55
C PHE A 199 27.43 0.89 -7.90
N GLY A 200 26.79 1.46 -8.90
CA GLY A 200 26.86 1.00 -10.29
C GLY A 200 26.02 -0.23 -10.60
N GLY A 201 24.94 -0.47 -9.87
CA GLY A 201 23.92 -1.45 -10.27
C GLY A 201 23.21 -1.00 -11.55
N THR A 202 22.81 -1.96 -12.39
CA THR A 202 22.30 -1.73 -13.75
C THR A 202 21.02 -2.51 -14.03
N LEU A 203 20.33 -2.17 -15.12
CA LEU A 203 19.16 -2.92 -15.60
C LEU A 203 19.57 -4.29 -16.16
N ASP A 204 20.76 -4.40 -16.76
CA ASP A 204 21.29 -5.69 -17.19
C ASP A 204 21.63 -6.59 -15.99
N GLY A 205 22.14 -6.02 -14.88
CA GLY A 205 22.33 -6.76 -13.64
C GLY A 205 21.01 -7.31 -13.06
N ILE A 206 19.90 -6.58 -13.21
CA ILE A 206 18.57 -7.11 -12.85
C ILE A 206 18.20 -8.26 -13.81
N THR A 207 18.43 -8.08 -15.11
CA THR A 207 18.11 -9.08 -16.15
C THR A 207 18.78 -10.42 -15.88
N GLU A 208 20.02 -10.41 -15.40
CA GLU A 208 20.76 -11.62 -15.02
C GLU A 208 20.11 -12.39 -13.85
N GLU A 209 19.37 -11.72 -12.97
CA GLU A 209 18.77 -12.30 -11.76
C GLU A 209 17.30 -12.71 -11.93
N LEU A 210 16.68 -12.53 -13.09
CA LEU A 210 15.25 -12.79 -13.29
C LEU A 210 14.87 -14.24 -12.95
N ASP A 211 15.68 -15.23 -13.31
CA ASP A 211 15.39 -16.64 -13.00
C ASP A 211 15.43 -16.91 -11.49
N ARG A 212 16.36 -16.26 -10.77
CA ARG A 212 16.43 -16.33 -9.31
C ARG A 212 15.20 -15.68 -8.68
N LEU A 213 14.82 -14.47 -9.13
CA LEU A 213 13.66 -13.76 -8.64
C LEU A 213 12.37 -14.56 -8.88
N GLN A 214 12.20 -15.16 -10.06
CA GLN A 214 11.08 -16.04 -10.36
C GLN A 214 11.05 -17.28 -9.46
N THR A 215 12.21 -17.87 -9.17
CA THR A 215 12.33 -19.04 -8.26
C THR A 215 11.92 -18.69 -6.82
N MET A 216 12.10 -17.42 -6.42
CA MET A 216 11.62 -16.89 -5.14
C MET A 216 10.11 -16.64 -5.13
N GLY A 217 9.44 -16.65 -6.29
CA GLY A 217 8.02 -16.40 -6.46
C GLY A 217 7.68 -14.94 -6.76
N TYR A 218 8.66 -14.13 -7.15
CA TYR A 218 8.42 -12.76 -7.61
C TYR A 218 8.06 -12.76 -9.09
N ASP A 219 7.01 -12.04 -9.42
CA ASP A 219 6.48 -11.90 -10.79
C ASP A 219 6.17 -10.44 -11.16
N ILE A 220 6.37 -9.51 -10.23
CA ILE A 220 6.28 -8.07 -10.47
C ILE A 220 7.58 -7.41 -10.01
N LEU A 221 8.22 -6.66 -10.90
CA LEU A 221 9.36 -5.82 -10.57
C LEU A 221 8.88 -4.37 -10.46
N TYR A 222 9.07 -3.75 -9.31
CA TYR A 222 8.94 -2.31 -9.17
C TYR A 222 10.34 -1.69 -9.10
N LEU A 223 10.66 -0.84 -10.05
CA LEU A 223 11.94 -0.16 -10.15
C LEU A 223 11.84 1.25 -9.56
N SER A 224 12.69 1.58 -8.56
CA SER A 224 12.92 3.01 -8.22
C SER A 224 13.34 3.77 -9.47
N PRO A 225 13.27 5.12 -9.50
CA PRO A 225 13.39 5.89 -10.73
C PRO A 225 14.56 5.47 -11.63
N VAL A 226 14.29 5.34 -12.93
CA VAL A 226 15.25 4.87 -13.93
C VAL A 226 15.63 5.92 -14.97
N PHE A 227 14.91 7.06 -15.00
CA PHE A 227 15.16 8.10 -15.99
C PHE A 227 16.45 8.86 -15.72
N ASP A 228 16.97 9.53 -16.76
CA ASP A 228 18.18 10.33 -16.64
C ASP A 228 18.05 11.33 -15.48
N ALA A 229 19.05 11.37 -14.61
CA ALA A 229 19.09 12.25 -13.44
C ALA A 229 20.53 12.44 -12.97
N ARG A 230 20.76 13.39 -12.09
CA ARG A 230 22.09 13.70 -11.56
C ARG A 230 22.45 12.81 -10.38
N SER A 231 21.47 12.50 -9.53
CA SER A 231 21.67 11.72 -8.31
C SER A 231 21.63 10.20 -8.53
N ASN A 232 22.12 9.45 -7.56
CA ASN A 232 22.06 8.00 -7.54
C ASN A 232 20.64 7.45 -7.32
N HIS A 233 19.72 8.22 -6.71
CA HIS A 233 18.32 7.84 -6.47
C HIS A 233 17.38 8.24 -7.61
N ARG A 234 17.74 9.21 -8.43
CA ARG A 234 17.01 9.66 -9.64
C ARG A 234 15.62 10.28 -9.38
N TYR A 235 15.30 10.63 -8.14
CA TYR A 235 14.11 11.43 -7.85
C TYR A 235 14.24 12.88 -8.33
N ASP A 236 15.44 13.36 -8.64
CA ASP A 236 15.75 14.61 -9.34
C ASP A 236 15.80 14.41 -10.85
N THR A 237 14.70 13.92 -11.46
CA THR A 237 14.65 13.57 -12.88
C THR A 237 15.14 14.70 -13.77
N GLY A 238 16.14 14.39 -14.60
CA GLY A 238 16.74 15.29 -15.56
C GLY A 238 16.09 15.25 -16.95
N ASP A 239 15.78 14.05 -17.43
CA ASP A 239 15.09 13.85 -18.71
C ASP A 239 14.17 12.60 -18.67
N TYR A 240 12.86 12.81 -18.79
CA TYR A 240 11.87 11.71 -18.83
C TYR A 240 11.86 10.94 -20.16
N GLU A 241 12.54 11.48 -21.19
CA GLU A 241 12.54 10.88 -22.53
C GLU A 241 13.50 9.70 -22.67
N GLN A 242 14.41 9.49 -21.73
CA GLN A 242 15.44 8.46 -21.80
C GLN A 242 15.74 7.85 -20.43
N VAL A 243 16.13 6.58 -20.46
CA VAL A 243 16.67 5.89 -19.30
C VAL A 243 18.09 6.35 -19.04
N ASP A 244 18.47 6.49 -17.78
CA ASP A 244 19.79 6.88 -17.35
C ASP A 244 20.88 5.98 -17.96
N SER A 245 21.86 6.59 -18.63
CA SER A 245 22.99 5.88 -19.24
C SER A 245 23.81 5.09 -18.22
N ALA A 246 23.88 5.53 -16.96
CA ALA A 246 24.54 4.81 -15.88
C ALA A 246 23.82 3.51 -15.48
N LEU A 247 22.57 3.33 -15.88
CA LEU A 247 21.81 2.09 -15.72
C LEU A 247 21.87 1.18 -16.96
N GLY A 248 22.57 1.60 -18.03
CA GLY A 248 22.63 0.90 -19.32
C GLY A 248 21.74 1.52 -20.39
N GLY A 249 21.02 2.60 -20.07
CA GLY A 249 20.19 3.36 -21.00
C GLY A 249 19.00 2.57 -21.56
N ASP A 250 18.41 3.13 -22.60
CA ASP A 250 17.21 2.61 -23.27
C ASP A 250 17.36 1.16 -23.76
N ALA A 251 18.54 0.79 -24.25
CA ALA A 251 18.78 -0.55 -24.74
C ALA A 251 18.75 -1.61 -23.63
N ALA A 252 19.26 -1.28 -22.44
CA ALA A 252 19.19 -2.19 -21.28
C ALA A 252 17.75 -2.30 -20.76
N PHE A 253 16.98 -1.20 -20.82
CA PHE A 253 15.55 -1.24 -20.50
C PHE A 253 14.79 -2.21 -21.44
N ASP A 254 15.00 -2.12 -22.76
CA ASP A 254 14.33 -3.00 -23.72
C ASP A 254 14.69 -4.48 -23.49
N ARG A 255 15.95 -4.76 -23.14
CA ARG A 255 16.38 -6.13 -22.78
C ARG A 255 15.68 -6.62 -21.51
N LEU A 256 15.62 -5.80 -20.46
CA LEU A 256 14.95 -6.16 -19.22
C LEU A 256 13.46 -6.43 -19.45
N ILE A 257 12.75 -5.53 -20.14
CA ILE A 257 11.33 -5.69 -20.44
C ILE A 257 11.09 -6.99 -21.22
N SER A 258 11.85 -7.22 -22.29
CA SER A 258 11.71 -8.41 -23.11
C SER A 258 11.98 -9.70 -22.32
N ALA A 259 13.01 -9.71 -21.48
CA ALA A 259 13.37 -10.86 -20.65
C ALA A 259 12.37 -11.11 -19.51
N ALA A 260 11.82 -10.06 -18.90
CA ALA A 260 10.80 -10.14 -17.87
C ALA A 260 9.48 -10.70 -18.45
N HIS A 261 9.01 -10.13 -19.56
CA HIS A 261 7.80 -10.59 -20.24
C HIS A 261 7.91 -12.04 -20.75
N ALA A 262 9.08 -12.45 -21.25
CA ALA A 262 9.32 -13.84 -21.64
C ALA A 262 9.15 -14.85 -20.49
N ARG A 263 9.22 -14.38 -19.24
CA ARG A 263 9.00 -15.15 -18.00
C ARG A 263 7.63 -14.97 -17.40
N GLY A 264 6.76 -14.17 -18.03
CA GLY A 264 5.46 -13.77 -17.49
C GLY A 264 5.55 -12.79 -16.30
N MET A 265 6.70 -12.11 -16.17
CA MET A 265 6.91 -11.08 -15.15
C MET A 265 6.50 -9.71 -15.68
N HIS A 266 6.07 -8.82 -14.78
CA HIS A 266 5.64 -7.45 -15.07
C HIS A 266 6.61 -6.43 -14.50
N VAL A 267 6.71 -5.25 -15.15
CA VAL A 267 7.60 -4.18 -14.72
C VAL A 267 6.84 -2.88 -14.50
N ILE A 268 6.88 -2.36 -13.27
CA ILE A 268 6.30 -1.08 -12.87
C ILE A 268 7.42 -0.04 -12.72
N LEU A 269 7.21 1.14 -13.31
CA LEU A 269 8.13 2.27 -13.22
C LEU A 269 7.69 3.26 -12.15
N ASP A 270 8.65 4.00 -11.61
CA ASP A 270 8.39 5.13 -10.70
C ASP A 270 8.11 6.40 -11.49
N GLY A 271 6.94 6.97 -11.31
CA GLY A 271 6.46 8.20 -11.93
C GLY A 271 6.70 9.41 -11.02
N VAL A 272 7.88 9.99 -11.10
CA VAL A 272 8.24 11.22 -10.37
C VAL A 272 7.72 12.43 -11.14
N PHE A 273 6.41 12.70 -11.08
CA PHE A 273 5.74 13.72 -11.91
C PHE A 273 5.40 15.01 -11.16
N ASN A 274 5.77 15.10 -9.87
CA ASN A 274 5.55 16.30 -9.07
C ASN A 274 6.63 17.38 -9.29
N HIS A 275 7.88 16.99 -9.54
CA HIS A 275 9.03 17.88 -9.63
C HIS A 275 10.08 17.32 -10.61
N THR A 276 11.05 18.13 -10.97
CA THR A 276 12.23 17.74 -11.75
C THR A 276 13.50 18.05 -10.95
N GLY A 277 14.65 17.60 -11.44
CA GLY A 277 15.94 18.15 -10.99
C GLY A 277 16.11 19.60 -11.43
N ASP A 278 16.84 20.40 -10.64
CA ASP A 278 17.18 21.78 -11.02
C ASP A 278 18.14 21.84 -12.22
N ASP A 279 18.83 20.74 -12.50
CA ASP A 279 19.67 20.56 -13.69
C ASP A 279 18.95 19.88 -14.87
N SER A 280 17.64 19.59 -14.75
CA SER A 280 16.87 18.93 -15.80
C SER A 280 16.85 19.73 -17.11
N ARG A 281 16.59 19.06 -18.24
CA ARG A 281 16.40 19.72 -19.54
C ARG A 281 15.27 20.76 -19.55
N TYR A 282 14.34 20.65 -18.61
CA TYR A 282 13.16 21.52 -18.50
C TYR A 282 13.46 22.78 -17.67
N PHE A 283 14.21 22.65 -16.58
CA PHE A 283 14.60 23.76 -15.71
C PHE A 283 15.98 24.33 -16.07
N ASN A 284 16.96 23.46 -16.26
CA ASN A 284 18.30 23.68 -16.81
C ASN A 284 19.11 24.80 -16.15
N ARG A 285 19.14 24.78 -14.82
CA ARG A 285 19.84 25.82 -14.03
C ARG A 285 21.32 25.98 -14.40
N TYR A 286 21.97 24.86 -14.71
CA TYR A 286 23.42 24.82 -14.94
C TYR A 286 23.84 24.78 -16.42
N GLY A 287 22.88 24.82 -17.34
CA GLY A 287 23.17 24.68 -18.77
C GLY A 287 23.69 23.29 -19.17
N THR A 288 23.27 22.25 -18.46
CA THR A 288 23.69 20.86 -18.69
C THR A 288 23.13 20.32 -20.00
N TYR A 289 21.93 20.74 -20.35
CA TYR A 289 21.24 20.32 -21.58
C TYR A 289 21.28 21.41 -22.66
N PRO A 290 21.21 21.05 -23.93
CA PRO A 290 21.22 22.03 -25.03
C PRO A 290 19.92 22.85 -25.13
N SER A 291 18.83 22.43 -24.44
CA SER A 291 17.58 23.19 -24.39
C SER A 291 17.69 24.44 -23.54
N VAL A 292 16.90 25.48 -23.87
CA VAL A 292 16.71 26.62 -22.99
C VAL A 292 15.69 26.27 -21.93
N GLY A 293 16.16 26.04 -20.70
CA GLY A 293 15.30 25.71 -19.57
C GLY A 293 14.59 26.90 -18.95
N ALA A 294 13.60 26.62 -18.11
CA ALA A 294 12.78 27.64 -17.44
C ALA A 294 13.58 28.57 -16.53
N TYR A 295 14.69 28.11 -15.94
CA TYR A 295 15.57 28.96 -15.12
C TYR A 295 16.38 29.98 -15.96
N GLN A 296 16.66 29.66 -17.22
CA GLN A 296 17.55 30.43 -18.06
C GLN A 296 16.87 31.61 -18.74
N ALA A 297 15.59 31.49 -19.10
CA ALA A 297 14.86 32.53 -19.82
C ALA A 297 13.35 32.47 -19.56
N THR A 298 12.73 33.64 -19.44
CA THR A 298 11.27 33.76 -19.22
C THR A 298 10.45 33.41 -20.46
N ASP A 299 11.05 33.33 -21.63
CA ASP A 299 10.46 32.89 -22.90
C ASP A 299 10.83 31.45 -23.27
N SER A 300 11.42 30.69 -22.34
CA SER A 300 11.64 29.26 -22.49
C SER A 300 10.33 28.55 -22.76
N PRO A 301 10.31 27.51 -23.61
CA PRO A 301 9.11 26.68 -23.79
C PRO A 301 8.62 25.99 -22.50
N TYR A 302 9.49 25.93 -21.50
CA TYR A 302 9.18 25.35 -20.20
C TYR A 302 8.89 26.38 -19.10
N ALA A 303 8.93 27.69 -19.41
CA ALA A 303 8.78 28.75 -18.40
C ALA A 303 7.45 28.65 -17.65
N ALA A 304 6.35 28.32 -18.34
CA ALA A 304 5.03 28.15 -17.74
C ALA A 304 4.88 26.90 -16.88
N TRP A 305 5.83 25.95 -16.96
CA TRP A 305 5.79 24.69 -16.19
C TRP A 305 6.17 24.87 -14.72
N TYR A 306 6.75 26.02 -14.38
CA TYR A 306 7.22 26.33 -13.03
C TYR A 306 6.64 27.66 -12.54
N SER A 307 6.61 27.83 -11.23
CA SER A 307 6.13 29.06 -10.59
C SER A 307 7.30 29.81 -9.98
N PHE A 308 7.60 31.01 -10.50
CA PHE A 308 8.61 31.88 -9.96
C PHE A 308 7.96 33.01 -9.15
N ARG A 309 8.45 33.27 -7.93
CA ARG A 309 8.12 34.44 -7.14
C ARG A 309 9.02 35.62 -7.55
N HIS A 310 10.32 35.34 -7.72
CA HIS A 310 11.31 36.28 -8.26
C HIS A 310 12.26 35.50 -9.19
N PHE A 311 12.17 35.76 -10.48
CA PHE A 311 13.00 35.12 -11.49
C PHE A 311 14.48 35.56 -11.36
N PRO A 312 15.45 34.62 -11.50
CA PRO A 312 15.29 33.19 -11.69
C PRO A 312 15.41 32.38 -10.39
N ASP A 313 15.81 32.98 -9.26
CA ASP A 313 16.32 32.25 -8.09
C ASP A 313 15.26 31.92 -7.04
N ASP A 314 14.09 32.57 -7.06
CA ASP A 314 13.00 32.30 -6.11
C ASP A 314 11.81 31.64 -6.82
N TYR A 315 11.72 30.33 -6.72
CA TYR A 315 10.70 29.49 -7.36
C TYR A 315 10.09 28.47 -6.38
N GLU A 316 8.94 27.95 -6.73
CA GLU A 316 8.33 26.87 -5.98
C GLU A 316 9.13 25.58 -6.15
N CYS A 317 9.44 24.92 -5.04
CA CYS A 317 10.13 23.64 -5.00
C CYS A 317 9.45 22.69 -4.02
N TRP A 318 9.66 21.38 -4.19
CA TRP A 318 9.07 20.37 -3.32
C TRP A 318 9.62 20.51 -1.90
N TRP A 319 8.73 20.76 -0.94
CA TRP A 319 9.03 20.93 0.50
C TRP A 319 10.18 21.92 0.81
N GLY A 320 10.37 22.94 -0.03
CA GLY A 320 11.43 23.92 0.17
C GLY A 320 12.84 23.44 -0.23
N ILE A 321 12.94 22.33 -0.95
CA ILE A 321 14.20 21.74 -1.44
C ILE A 321 14.55 22.34 -2.82
N PRO A 322 15.50 23.28 -2.95
CA PRO A 322 15.71 24.05 -4.19
C PRO A 322 16.17 23.20 -5.38
N ILE A 323 16.80 22.04 -5.14
CA ILE A 323 17.22 21.13 -6.21
C ILE A 323 16.06 20.36 -6.85
N LEU A 324 14.83 20.51 -6.32
CA LEU A 324 13.62 19.84 -6.78
C LEU A 324 12.54 20.88 -7.14
N PRO A 325 12.71 21.67 -8.23
CA PRO A 325 11.72 22.64 -8.70
C PRO A 325 10.40 21.93 -9.02
N ARG A 326 9.30 22.46 -8.45
CA ARG A 326 7.97 21.88 -8.57
C ARG A 326 7.37 22.17 -9.93
N LEU A 327 6.85 21.14 -10.56
CA LEU A 327 6.08 21.25 -11.80
C LEU A 327 4.68 21.79 -11.53
N LYS A 328 4.17 22.59 -12.47
CA LYS A 328 2.82 23.13 -12.45
C LYS A 328 1.90 22.29 -13.35
N GLN A 329 1.49 21.12 -12.88
CA GLN A 329 0.64 20.18 -13.64
C GLN A 329 -0.76 20.74 -13.94
N THR A 330 -1.17 21.86 -13.34
CA THR A 330 -2.38 22.61 -13.72
C THR A 330 -2.19 23.40 -15.02
N GLU A 331 -0.95 23.62 -15.45
CA GLU A 331 -0.65 24.19 -16.75
C GLU A 331 -0.86 23.13 -17.86
N ALA A 332 -1.59 23.48 -18.92
CA ALA A 332 -2.08 22.52 -19.90
C ALA A 332 -0.95 21.82 -20.68
N GLU A 333 0.08 22.54 -21.11
CA GLU A 333 1.19 21.96 -21.88
C GLU A 333 2.07 21.07 -21.00
N CYS A 334 2.31 21.45 -19.72
CA CYS A 334 2.98 20.61 -18.75
C CYS A 334 2.21 19.30 -18.53
N ARG A 335 0.92 19.40 -18.25
CA ARG A 335 0.08 18.23 -18.03
C ARG A 335 0.04 17.33 -19.26
N ARG A 336 -0.21 17.88 -20.45
CA ARG A 336 -0.23 17.13 -21.70
C ARG A 336 1.10 16.42 -22.00
N TYR A 337 2.23 17.00 -21.64
CA TYR A 337 3.53 16.35 -21.82
C TYR A 337 3.62 15.02 -21.07
N PHE A 338 3.03 14.92 -19.89
CA PHE A 338 3.01 13.68 -19.11
C PHE A 338 1.83 12.77 -19.48
N THR A 339 0.61 13.32 -19.63
CA THR A 339 -0.64 12.58 -19.71
C THR A 339 -1.26 12.56 -21.12
N GLY A 340 -0.61 13.18 -22.11
CA GLY A 340 -1.07 13.13 -23.50
C GLY A 340 -0.96 11.73 -24.11
N ALA A 341 -1.65 11.52 -25.23
CA ALA A 341 -1.63 10.24 -25.96
C ALA A 341 -0.22 9.88 -26.48
N ASP A 342 0.62 10.86 -26.69
CA ASP A 342 2.04 10.81 -27.06
C ASP A 342 2.95 11.25 -25.91
N GLY A 343 2.39 11.43 -24.71
CA GLY A 343 3.09 11.88 -23.51
C GLY A 343 3.95 10.80 -22.86
N ILE A 344 4.68 11.21 -21.83
CA ILE A 344 5.64 10.34 -21.11
C ILE A 344 4.99 9.06 -20.59
N ALA A 345 3.79 9.16 -19.99
CA ALA A 345 3.10 7.98 -19.47
C ALA A 345 2.78 6.96 -20.57
N ALA A 346 2.25 7.41 -21.71
CA ALA A 346 1.93 6.56 -22.86
C ALA A 346 3.19 5.96 -23.50
N LYS A 347 4.25 6.77 -23.66
CA LYS A 347 5.52 6.37 -24.28
C LYS A 347 6.13 5.14 -23.62
N TRP A 348 6.29 5.16 -22.29
CA TRP A 348 6.93 4.05 -21.58
C TRP A 348 6.04 2.82 -21.45
N LEU A 349 4.70 3.00 -21.38
CA LEU A 349 3.75 1.89 -21.48
C LEU A 349 3.77 1.25 -22.89
N ALA A 350 3.86 2.05 -23.95
CA ALA A 350 4.02 1.55 -25.32
C ALA A 350 5.36 0.79 -25.50
N ARG A 351 6.38 1.15 -24.72
CA ARG A 351 7.69 0.49 -24.73
C ARG A 351 7.72 -0.77 -23.85
N GLY A 352 6.62 -1.08 -23.18
CA GLY A 352 6.43 -2.35 -22.46
C GLY A 352 6.46 -2.25 -20.94
N ALA A 353 6.50 -1.07 -20.34
CA ALA A 353 6.20 -0.95 -18.92
C ALA A 353 4.75 -1.39 -18.65
N ASP A 354 4.50 -2.09 -17.54
CA ASP A 354 3.18 -2.61 -17.19
C ASP A 354 2.41 -1.68 -16.23
N GLY A 355 3.01 -0.61 -15.77
CA GLY A 355 2.34 0.34 -14.89
C GLY A 355 3.25 1.40 -14.30
N TRP A 356 2.62 2.22 -13.46
CA TRP A 356 3.25 3.33 -12.76
C TRP A 356 3.01 3.25 -11.25
N ARG A 357 4.06 3.42 -10.46
CA ARG A 357 3.93 3.89 -9.08
C ARG A 357 4.12 5.40 -9.10
N LEU A 358 3.18 6.14 -8.57
CA LEU A 358 3.20 7.59 -8.55
C LEU A 358 3.83 8.09 -7.26
N ASP A 359 4.99 8.71 -7.41
CA ASP A 359 5.70 9.40 -6.34
C ASP A 359 4.84 10.55 -5.80
N VAL A 360 4.78 10.68 -4.47
CA VAL A 360 4.03 11.72 -3.76
C VAL A 360 2.65 11.99 -4.37
N ALA A 361 1.81 10.96 -4.51
CA ALA A 361 0.51 11.07 -5.18
C ALA A 361 -0.40 12.17 -4.59
N ASP A 362 -0.22 12.53 -3.32
CA ASP A 362 -0.93 13.62 -2.65
C ASP A 362 -0.60 15.01 -3.22
N GLU A 363 0.53 15.18 -3.88
CA GLU A 363 0.96 16.43 -4.52
C GLU A 363 0.36 16.62 -5.92
N LEU A 364 -0.08 15.52 -6.57
CA LEU A 364 -0.57 15.58 -7.94
C LEU A 364 -2.03 16.06 -7.99
N PRO A 365 -2.39 16.99 -8.89
CA PRO A 365 -3.77 17.43 -9.07
C PRO A 365 -4.70 16.30 -9.52
N ASP A 366 -5.99 16.39 -9.17
CA ASP A 366 -6.98 15.38 -9.56
C ASP A 366 -7.10 15.25 -11.08
N GLU A 367 -7.05 16.36 -11.81
CA GLU A 367 -7.12 16.39 -13.27
C GLU A 367 -5.93 15.65 -13.90
N PHE A 368 -4.75 15.74 -13.29
CA PHE A 368 -3.57 14.99 -13.73
C PHE A 368 -3.77 13.49 -13.55
N LEU A 369 -4.27 13.06 -12.39
CA LEU A 369 -4.52 11.65 -12.09
C LEU A 369 -5.60 11.05 -12.99
N ASP A 370 -6.68 11.81 -13.27
CA ASP A 370 -7.74 11.41 -14.18
C ASP A 370 -7.23 11.17 -15.60
N GLU A 371 -6.50 12.14 -16.16
CA GLU A 371 -5.93 12.05 -17.50
C GLU A 371 -4.88 10.94 -17.59
N LEU A 372 -4.03 10.80 -16.55
CA LEU A 372 -3.05 9.71 -16.48
C LEU A 372 -3.71 8.35 -16.56
N ARG A 373 -4.80 8.14 -15.78
CA ARG A 373 -5.54 6.87 -15.84
C ARG A 373 -6.12 6.64 -17.23
N ILE A 374 -6.76 7.64 -17.82
CA ILE A 374 -7.36 7.51 -19.14
C ILE A 374 -6.32 7.08 -20.17
N VAL A 375 -5.17 7.75 -20.21
CA VAL A 375 -4.14 7.43 -21.19
C VAL A 375 -3.47 6.08 -20.92
N ALA A 376 -3.20 5.76 -19.67
CA ALA A 376 -2.56 4.49 -19.30
C ALA A 376 -3.46 3.29 -19.63
N LYS A 377 -4.75 3.36 -19.27
CA LYS A 377 -5.71 2.30 -19.56
C LYS A 377 -5.96 2.16 -21.06
N LYS A 378 -6.06 3.27 -21.79
CA LYS A 378 -6.23 3.26 -23.25
C LYS A 378 -5.01 2.66 -23.96
N GLN A 379 -3.79 3.01 -23.54
CA GLN A 379 -2.55 2.53 -24.15
C GLN A 379 -2.36 1.01 -24.01
N THR A 380 -2.94 0.42 -22.97
CA THR A 380 -2.69 -0.98 -22.60
C THR A 380 -3.95 -1.84 -22.58
N ASP A 381 -5.05 -1.40 -23.16
CA ASP A 381 -6.35 -2.08 -23.10
C ASP A 381 -6.77 -2.45 -21.66
N GLY A 382 -6.61 -1.50 -20.73
CA GLY A 382 -6.96 -1.64 -19.32
C GLY A 382 -5.90 -2.32 -18.45
N ARG A 383 -4.80 -2.83 -19.02
CA ARG A 383 -3.84 -3.69 -18.30
C ARG A 383 -2.81 -2.95 -17.44
N ALA A 384 -2.52 -1.68 -17.71
CA ALA A 384 -1.57 -0.92 -16.90
C ALA A 384 -2.04 -0.79 -15.44
N ALA A 385 -1.14 -1.00 -14.48
CA ALA A 385 -1.36 -0.72 -13.08
C ALA A 385 -1.02 0.75 -12.75
N ILE A 386 -1.79 1.38 -11.86
CA ILE A 386 -1.51 2.72 -11.34
C ILE A 386 -1.58 2.67 -9.83
N LEU A 387 -0.41 2.69 -9.18
CA LEU A 387 -0.26 2.66 -7.74
C LEU A 387 0.11 4.04 -7.21
N GLY A 388 -0.55 4.52 -6.16
CA GLY A 388 -0.21 5.80 -5.54
C GLY A 388 0.59 5.62 -4.26
N GLU A 389 1.58 6.48 -4.05
CA GLU A 389 2.17 6.65 -2.72
C GLU A 389 1.22 7.48 -1.86
N VAL A 390 0.56 6.83 -0.92
CA VAL A 390 -0.34 7.43 0.08
C VAL A 390 -0.05 6.78 1.43
N TRP A 391 0.28 7.59 2.44
CA TRP A 391 0.77 7.08 3.71
C TRP A 391 -0.33 6.74 4.72
N GLU A 392 -1.54 7.24 4.52
CA GLU A 392 -2.69 7.03 5.40
C GLU A 392 -3.81 6.29 4.69
N ASN A 393 -4.97 6.19 5.35
CA ASN A 393 -6.17 5.62 4.75
C ASN A 393 -6.61 6.47 3.54
N ALA A 394 -6.63 5.87 2.36
CA ALA A 394 -6.90 6.56 1.09
C ALA A 394 -8.40 6.76 0.79
N ALA A 395 -9.32 6.13 1.56
CA ALA A 395 -10.76 6.22 1.30
C ALA A 395 -11.32 7.63 1.56
N ASP A 396 -10.75 8.30 2.55
CA ASP A 396 -11.19 9.64 2.99
C ASP A 396 -10.01 10.60 3.21
N LYS A 397 -8.91 10.38 2.48
CA LYS A 397 -7.72 11.24 2.53
C LYS A 397 -8.04 12.69 2.19
N ILE A 398 -7.56 13.61 3.03
CA ILE A 398 -7.47 15.04 2.73
C ILE A 398 -6.00 15.37 2.54
N ALA A 399 -5.67 15.92 1.37
CA ALA A 399 -4.34 16.45 1.08
C ALA A 399 -4.47 17.89 0.60
N TYR A 400 -3.66 18.80 1.16
CA TYR A 400 -3.67 20.23 0.82
C TYR A 400 -5.06 20.88 0.87
N GLY A 401 -5.86 20.48 1.88
CA GLY A 401 -7.21 21.01 2.10
C GLY A 401 -8.27 20.48 1.13
N LYS A 402 -7.94 19.53 0.26
CA LYS A 402 -8.87 18.91 -0.68
C LYS A 402 -9.12 17.44 -0.32
N ARG A 403 -10.40 17.02 -0.36
CA ARG A 403 -10.78 15.61 -0.28
C ARG A 403 -10.33 14.90 -1.55
N ARG A 404 -9.49 13.86 -1.40
CA ARG A 404 -9.02 13.07 -2.53
C ARG A 404 -10.04 11.99 -2.91
N ARG A 405 -10.05 11.60 -4.20
CA ARG A 405 -11.00 10.62 -4.75
C ARG A 405 -10.31 9.43 -5.41
N TYR A 406 -9.15 9.07 -4.88
CA TYR A 406 -8.24 8.05 -5.41
C TYR A 406 -8.92 6.72 -5.77
N LEU A 407 -9.83 6.25 -4.91
CA LEU A 407 -10.36 4.89 -4.93
C LEU A 407 -11.77 4.77 -5.54
N ARG A 408 -12.25 5.83 -6.22
CA ARG A 408 -13.60 5.82 -6.82
C ARG A 408 -13.65 5.20 -8.22
N GLY A 409 -12.52 4.75 -8.77
CA GLY A 409 -12.42 4.11 -10.09
C GLY A 409 -11.85 5.01 -11.19
N GLY A 410 -11.75 6.33 -10.97
CA GLY A 410 -11.27 7.31 -11.96
C GLY A 410 -9.78 7.65 -11.90
N GLN A 411 -9.04 7.21 -10.87
CA GLN A 411 -7.65 7.63 -10.64
C GLN A 411 -6.70 6.44 -10.43
N LEU A 412 -6.55 5.96 -9.21
CA LEU A 412 -5.60 4.90 -8.87
C LEU A 412 -6.25 3.52 -8.94
N ASP A 413 -5.49 2.50 -9.28
CA ASP A 413 -5.91 1.11 -9.09
C ASP A 413 -5.78 0.70 -7.62
N SER A 414 -4.70 1.14 -6.97
CA SER A 414 -4.47 0.91 -5.55
C SER A 414 -3.40 1.85 -5.00
N VAL A 415 -3.01 1.63 -3.75
CA VAL A 415 -2.04 2.44 -3.02
C VAL A 415 -1.01 1.57 -2.29
N MET A 416 0.12 2.19 -1.96
CA MET A 416 1.12 1.63 -1.04
C MET A 416 0.51 1.55 0.36
N ASN A 417 0.42 0.33 0.91
CA ASN A 417 -0.31 0.08 2.15
C ASN A 417 0.54 0.34 3.40
N TYR A 418 0.94 1.61 3.63
CA TYR A 418 1.63 2.02 4.85
C TYR A 418 0.82 1.76 6.13
N PRO A 419 -0.52 1.91 6.15
CA PRO A 419 -1.31 1.52 7.31
C PRO A 419 -1.11 0.06 7.72
N PHE A 420 -0.98 -0.88 6.76
CA PHE A 420 -0.64 -2.27 7.04
C PHE A 420 0.74 -2.40 7.69
N ARG A 421 1.77 -1.74 7.12
CA ARG A 421 3.12 -1.73 7.70
C ARG A 421 3.10 -1.26 9.15
N ASN A 422 2.44 -0.15 9.42
CA ASN A 422 2.36 0.42 10.76
C ASN A 422 1.61 -0.52 11.73
N ALA A 423 0.51 -1.14 11.27
CA ALA A 423 -0.22 -2.13 12.07
C ALA A 423 0.62 -3.36 12.40
N VAL A 424 1.46 -3.84 11.47
CA VAL A 424 2.41 -4.96 11.72
C VAL A 424 3.46 -4.55 12.73
N LEU A 425 4.00 -3.33 12.66
CA LEU A 425 4.97 -2.84 13.65
C LEU A 425 4.34 -2.71 15.04
N ASP A 426 3.14 -2.14 15.15
CA ASP A 426 2.41 -2.05 16.41
C ASP A 426 2.10 -3.44 16.99
N LEU A 427 1.67 -4.38 16.15
CA LEU A 427 1.45 -5.77 16.52
C LEU A 427 2.70 -6.41 17.16
N LEU A 428 3.85 -6.28 16.49
CA LEU A 428 5.06 -7.01 16.88
C LEU A 428 5.84 -6.31 18.01
N LEU A 429 5.89 -4.99 18.01
CA LEU A 429 6.68 -4.20 18.96
C LEU A 429 5.89 -3.82 20.19
N ARG A 430 4.57 -3.56 20.06
CA ARG A 430 3.68 -3.20 21.19
C ARG A 430 2.79 -4.35 21.63
N ARG A 431 2.79 -5.48 20.88
CA ARG A 431 2.00 -6.68 21.16
C ARG A 431 0.49 -6.44 21.19
N ASP A 432 -0.01 -5.53 20.35
CA ASP A 432 -1.42 -5.16 20.26
C ASP A 432 -2.09 -5.81 19.04
N ALA A 433 -2.56 -7.05 19.23
CA ALA A 433 -3.31 -7.77 18.21
C ALA A 433 -4.68 -7.14 17.94
N GLY A 434 -5.29 -6.55 18.96
CA GLY A 434 -6.56 -5.84 18.82
C GLY A 434 -6.45 -4.62 17.89
N ALA A 435 -5.39 -3.80 18.01
CA ALA A 435 -5.14 -2.68 17.10
C ALA A 435 -4.91 -3.16 15.67
N PHE A 436 -4.13 -4.23 15.47
CA PHE A 436 -3.91 -4.82 14.15
C PHE A 436 -5.24 -5.23 13.49
N VAL A 437 -6.07 -5.98 14.21
CA VAL A 437 -7.39 -6.42 13.72
C VAL A 437 -8.28 -5.24 13.37
N ARG A 438 -8.33 -4.20 14.23
CA ARG A 438 -9.12 -2.98 13.96
C ARG A 438 -8.64 -2.26 12.70
N THR A 439 -7.34 -2.03 12.56
CA THR A 439 -6.76 -1.32 11.41
C THR A 439 -7.05 -2.05 10.10
N LEU A 440 -6.85 -3.38 10.03
CA LEU A 440 -7.15 -4.13 8.82
C LEU A 440 -8.65 -4.13 8.52
N THR A 441 -9.49 -4.29 9.54
CA THR A 441 -10.94 -4.24 9.38
C THR A 441 -11.37 -2.88 8.83
N GLU A 442 -10.84 -1.78 9.36
CA GLU A 442 -11.15 -0.41 8.91
C GLU A 442 -10.79 -0.21 7.42
N ILE A 443 -9.59 -0.62 7.00
CA ILE A 443 -9.15 -0.50 5.60
C ILE A 443 -10.09 -1.30 4.70
N TYR A 444 -10.28 -2.58 4.99
CA TYR A 444 -11.06 -3.47 4.13
C TYR A 444 -12.55 -3.14 4.14
N ALA A 445 -13.08 -2.60 5.24
CA ALA A 445 -14.45 -2.12 5.32
C ALA A 445 -14.70 -0.76 4.65
N SER A 446 -13.62 -0.06 4.26
CA SER A 446 -13.68 1.27 3.63
C SER A 446 -13.36 1.25 2.14
N TYR A 447 -12.59 0.27 1.66
CA TYR A 447 -12.08 0.23 0.29
C TYR A 447 -12.96 -0.61 -0.65
N PRO A 448 -13.02 -0.27 -1.95
CA PRO A 448 -13.52 -1.18 -2.98
C PRO A 448 -12.78 -2.52 -2.94
N ARG A 449 -13.47 -3.61 -3.25
CA ARG A 449 -12.86 -4.93 -3.28
C ARG A 449 -11.69 -5.01 -4.26
N GLU A 450 -11.82 -4.39 -5.42
CA GLU A 450 -10.76 -4.26 -6.42
C GLU A 450 -9.47 -3.66 -5.85
N VAL A 451 -9.61 -2.60 -5.03
CA VAL A 451 -8.48 -1.97 -4.34
C VAL A 451 -7.92 -2.87 -3.25
N SER A 452 -8.79 -3.48 -2.44
CA SER A 452 -8.34 -4.37 -1.34
C SER A 452 -7.54 -5.56 -1.87
N ASP A 453 -7.97 -6.16 -2.98
CA ASP A 453 -7.28 -7.29 -3.62
C ASP A 453 -5.96 -6.87 -4.30
N SER A 454 -5.75 -5.57 -4.55
CA SER A 454 -4.54 -5.01 -5.17
C SER A 454 -3.76 -4.03 -4.27
N LEU A 455 -3.95 -4.09 -2.95
CA LEU A 455 -3.14 -3.31 -2.00
C LEU A 455 -1.68 -3.74 -2.04
N MET A 456 -0.78 -2.78 -2.20
CA MET A 456 0.67 -3.02 -2.16
C MET A 456 1.13 -3.13 -0.70
N ASN A 457 1.13 -4.35 -0.16
CA ASN A 457 1.52 -4.61 1.21
C ASN A 457 3.04 -4.58 1.35
N LEU A 458 3.57 -3.57 1.99
CA LEU A 458 5.00 -3.36 2.20
C LEU A 458 5.37 -3.50 3.68
N LEU A 459 6.61 -3.89 3.97
CA LEU A 459 7.22 -3.84 5.29
C LEU A 459 8.35 -2.80 5.35
N GLY A 460 8.97 -2.50 4.23
CA GLY A 460 10.01 -1.50 4.06
C GLY A 460 10.05 -0.95 2.64
N THR A 461 10.65 0.23 2.48
CA THR A 461 10.93 0.89 1.20
C THR A 461 12.27 1.60 1.28
N HIS A 462 12.65 2.28 0.21
CA HIS A 462 13.83 3.15 0.15
C HIS A 462 13.71 4.40 1.04
N ASP A 463 12.52 4.70 1.59
CA ASP A 463 12.26 5.85 2.47
C ASP A 463 12.18 5.49 3.95
N THR A 464 12.19 4.20 4.28
CA THR A 464 12.09 3.73 5.66
C THR A 464 13.33 2.95 6.07
N ALA A 465 13.65 2.91 7.36
CA ALA A 465 14.65 1.98 7.85
C ALA A 465 14.27 0.53 7.48
N ARG A 466 15.28 -0.33 7.27
CA ARG A 466 15.09 -1.74 6.94
C ARG A 466 14.26 -2.43 8.00
N ILE A 467 13.30 -3.25 7.57
CA ILE A 467 12.38 -3.91 8.51
C ILE A 467 13.13 -4.74 9.56
N LEU A 468 14.19 -5.44 9.19
CA LEU A 468 14.99 -6.20 10.15
C LEU A 468 15.62 -5.29 11.22
N THR A 469 16.11 -4.11 10.83
CA THR A 469 16.67 -3.11 11.76
C THR A 469 15.61 -2.57 12.69
N VAL A 470 14.43 -2.19 12.20
CA VAL A 470 13.32 -1.68 13.02
C VAL A 470 12.85 -2.72 14.05
N LEU A 471 12.76 -4.00 13.65
CA LEU A 471 12.35 -5.08 14.54
C LEU A 471 13.40 -5.42 15.62
N GLY A 472 14.69 -5.17 15.35
CA GLY A 472 15.79 -5.44 16.28
C GLY A 472 16.25 -4.23 17.10
N ASP A 473 15.94 -3.02 16.63
CA ASP A 473 16.23 -1.74 17.28
C ASP A 473 15.06 -0.78 17.04
N PRO A 474 13.94 -0.91 17.81
CA PRO A 474 12.73 -0.11 17.59
C PRO A 474 12.93 1.40 17.77
N GLU A 475 13.98 1.83 18.44
CA GLU A 475 14.34 3.24 18.59
C GLU A 475 15.10 3.78 17.36
N GLU A 476 15.33 2.92 16.36
CA GLU A 476 16.02 3.23 15.09
C GLU A 476 17.33 3.99 15.29
N GLY A 477 18.08 3.58 16.31
CA GLY A 477 19.35 4.19 16.62
C GLY A 477 19.27 5.52 17.37
N GLY A 478 18.19 5.78 18.07
CA GLY A 478 17.94 7.01 18.80
C GLY A 478 19.15 7.59 19.50
N GLY A 479 19.46 8.88 19.27
CA GLY A 479 20.61 9.59 19.83
C GLY A 479 21.96 9.33 19.16
N ARG A 480 22.07 8.39 18.21
CA ARG A 480 23.30 8.13 17.44
C ARG A 480 23.44 9.10 16.26
N SER A 481 24.68 9.49 15.97
CA SER A 481 25.01 10.29 14.79
C SER A 481 24.92 9.47 13.50
N ASN A 482 24.80 10.13 12.34
CA ASN A 482 24.85 9.45 11.04
C ASN A 482 26.16 8.65 10.84
N ALA A 483 27.28 9.12 11.36
CA ALA A 483 28.55 8.40 11.30
C ALA A 483 28.52 7.08 12.11
N GLU A 484 27.82 7.05 13.23
CA GLU A 484 27.62 5.83 14.02
C GLU A 484 26.60 4.90 13.34
N LEU A 485 25.46 5.43 12.86
CA LEU A 485 24.43 4.68 12.14
C LEU A 485 24.95 4.04 10.86
N SER A 486 25.86 4.74 10.15
CA SER A 486 26.49 4.21 8.93
C SER A 486 27.22 2.88 9.12
N ARG A 487 27.70 2.61 10.34
CA ARG A 487 28.45 1.40 10.70
C ARG A 487 27.70 0.47 11.63
N ALA A 488 26.57 0.92 12.16
CA ALA A 488 25.79 0.16 13.13
C ALA A 488 25.23 -1.13 12.50
N ARG A 489 25.21 -2.18 13.33
CA ARG A 489 24.60 -3.47 13.06
C ARG A 489 23.89 -3.93 14.32
N LEU A 490 22.88 -4.75 14.16
CA LEU A 490 22.20 -5.39 15.29
C LEU A 490 23.15 -6.32 16.02
N SER A 491 23.03 -6.39 17.34
CA SER A 491 23.72 -7.43 18.12
C SER A 491 23.20 -8.83 17.71
N GLY A 492 23.97 -9.87 17.96
CA GLY A 492 23.57 -11.23 17.59
C GLY A 492 22.22 -11.66 18.17
N ASP A 493 21.90 -11.25 19.42
CA ASP A 493 20.61 -11.55 20.06
C ASP A 493 19.47 -10.73 19.45
N ALA A 494 19.65 -9.43 19.27
CA ALA A 494 18.67 -8.55 18.65
C ALA A 494 18.36 -9.01 17.20
N ARG A 495 19.39 -9.40 16.44
CA ARG A 495 19.21 -9.94 15.09
C ARG A 495 18.40 -11.23 15.07
N ARG A 496 18.70 -12.19 15.98
CA ARG A 496 17.92 -13.44 16.08
C ARG A 496 16.46 -13.18 16.40
N GLN A 497 16.19 -12.29 17.35
CA GLN A 497 14.83 -11.88 17.68
C GLN A 497 14.15 -11.21 16.49
N ALA A 498 14.81 -10.25 15.83
CA ALA A 498 14.29 -9.56 14.65
C ALA A 498 13.95 -10.52 13.51
N ILE A 499 14.78 -11.55 13.24
CA ILE A 499 14.50 -12.58 12.24
C ILE A 499 13.21 -13.36 12.61
N SER A 500 13.02 -13.69 13.88
CA SER A 500 11.80 -14.37 14.33
C SER A 500 10.55 -13.50 14.10
N LEU A 501 10.63 -12.22 14.42
CA LEU A 501 9.56 -11.25 14.18
C LEU A 501 9.31 -11.02 12.68
N LEU A 502 10.38 -10.94 11.87
CA LEU A 502 10.27 -10.77 10.43
C LEU A 502 9.56 -11.96 9.75
N ARG A 503 9.73 -13.17 10.27
CA ARG A 503 8.98 -14.34 9.78
C ARG A 503 7.48 -14.21 10.04
N ILE A 504 7.06 -13.65 11.18
CA ILE A 504 5.65 -13.36 11.45
C ILE A 504 5.17 -12.25 10.50
N ALA A 505 5.90 -11.14 10.41
CA ALA A 505 5.57 -10.00 9.56
C ALA A 505 5.39 -10.40 8.09
N SER A 506 6.33 -11.16 7.53
CA SER A 506 6.27 -11.61 6.13
C SER A 506 5.16 -12.64 5.90
N THR A 507 4.87 -13.52 6.88
CA THR A 507 3.70 -14.41 6.77
C THR A 507 2.41 -13.60 6.63
N LEU A 508 2.22 -12.55 7.43
CA LEU A 508 1.08 -11.63 7.29
C LEU A 508 1.09 -10.91 5.95
N GLN A 509 2.25 -10.37 5.52
CA GLN A 509 2.40 -9.66 4.25
C GLN A 509 1.93 -10.49 3.05
N TYR A 510 2.20 -11.79 3.05
CA TYR A 510 1.86 -12.69 1.94
C TYR A 510 0.43 -13.23 1.99
N THR A 511 -0.29 -13.08 3.10
CA THR A 511 -1.56 -13.79 3.31
C THR A 511 -2.79 -12.91 3.55
N VAL A 512 -2.63 -11.62 3.89
CA VAL A 512 -3.75 -10.67 3.97
C VAL A 512 -4.27 -10.27 2.58
N TYR A 513 -5.31 -9.42 2.49
CA TYR A 513 -5.73 -8.83 1.20
C TYR A 513 -4.60 -8.02 0.58
N GLY A 514 -4.56 -8.02 -0.76
CA GLY A 514 -3.54 -7.36 -1.55
C GLY A 514 -2.40 -8.30 -1.96
N PHE A 515 -1.32 -7.75 -2.42
CA PHE A 515 -0.12 -8.47 -2.82
C PHE A 515 1.09 -8.03 -2.00
N PRO A 516 2.03 -8.93 -1.68
CA PRO A 516 3.25 -8.56 -0.99
C PRO A 516 4.18 -7.77 -1.89
N SER A 517 4.79 -6.72 -1.36
CA SER A 517 5.88 -5.97 -1.98
C SER A 517 7.12 -6.07 -1.09
N VAL A 518 8.12 -6.81 -1.53
CA VAL A 518 9.36 -7.04 -0.79
C VAL A 518 10.41 -6.06 -1.29
N TYR A 519 10.93 -5.23 -0.39
CA TYR A 519 12.04 -4.34 -0.71
C TYR A 519 13.35 -5.14 -0.80
N TYR A 520 14.10 -4.99 -1.89
CA TYR A 520 15.29 -5.79 -2.18
C TYR A 520 16.21 -5.92 -0.96
N GLY A 521 16.63 -7.15 -0.66
CA GLY A 521 17.51 -7.44 0.46
C GLY A 521 16.82 -7.69 1.79
N ASP A 522 15.53 -7.38 1.97
CA ASP A 522 14.80 -7.71 3.20
C ASP A 522 14.72 -9.24 3.37
N GLU A 523 14.51 -9.96 2.27
CA GLU A 523 14.52 -11.43 2.22
C GLU A 523 15.91 -12.03 2.47
N ALA A 524 16.96 -11.24 2.21
CA ALA A 524 18.35 -11.62 2.44
C ALA A 524 18.86 -11.24 3.84
N GLY A 525 18.05 -10.58 4.65
CA GLY A 525 18.40 -10.12 5.98
C GLY A 525 19.31 -8.90 6.01
N LEU A 526 19.20 -8.03 5.00
CA LEU A 526 19.94 -6.77 4.92
C LEU A 526 19.49 -5.81 6.02
N GLU A 527 20.45 -5.21 6.73
CA GLU A 527 20.23 -4.22 7.77
C GLU A 527 20.54 -2.81 7.26
N GLY A 528 19.85 -1.82 7.80
CA GLY A 528 20.10 -0.40 7.53
C GLY A 528 19.11 0.49 8.25
N TYR A 529 19.62 1.57 8.84
CA TYR A 529 18.81 2.61 9.47
C TYR A 529 18.13 3.49 8.40
N HIS A 530 17.58 4.64 8.79
CA HIS A 530 16.92 5.57 7.86
C HIS A 530 17.79 5.92 6.63
N ASP A 531 17.19 6.53 5.62
CA ASP A 531 17.90 7.04 4.43
C ASP A 531 19.16 7.87 4.82
N PRO A 532 20.33 7.58 4.21
CA PRO A 532 20.59 6.68 3.09
C PRO A 532 20.97 5.24 3.48
N PHE A 533 21.02 4.90 4.75
CA PHE A 533 21.56 3.62 5.22
C PHE A 533 20.64 2.42 4.90
N CYS A 534 19.34 2.63 4.67
CA CYS A 534 18.41 1.62 4.15
C CYS A 534 18.68 1.22 2.68
N ARG A 535 19.52 2.01 1.96
CA ARG A 535 19.84 1.83 0.54
C ARG A 535 21.24 1.22 0.33
N ARG A 536 21.67 0.29 1.21
CA ARG A 536 22.91 -0.46 1.04
C ARG A 536 22.82 -1.41 -0.15
N PRO A 537 23.97 -1.78 -0.78
CA PRO A 537 23.99 -2.79 -1.82
C PRO A 537 23.44 -4.13 -1.33
N TYR A 538 22.87 -4.90 -2.28
CA TYR A 538 22.40 -6.26 -2.02
C TYR A 538 23.56 -7.15 -1.57
N PRO A 539 23.42 -7.98 -0.54
CA PRO A 539 24.52 -8.74 0.06
C PRO A 539 24.79 -10.05 -0.69
N TRP A 540 25.17 -9.97 -1.96
CA TRP A 540 25.46 -11.14 -2.80
C TRP A 540 26.48 -12.09 -2.17
N GLY A 541 26.08 -13.37 -2.00
CA GLY A 541 26.90 -14.40 -1.36
C GLY A 541 26.93 -14.37 0.15
N HIS A 542 26.21 -13.43 0.78
CA HIS A 542 26.11 -13.25 2.23
C HIS A 542 24.66 -13.18 2.71
N GLU A 543 23.73 -13.73 1.92
CA GLU A 543 22.30 -13.76 2.25
C GLU A 543 22.02 -14.65 3.46
N ASP A 544 21.01 -14.32 4.24
CA ASP A 544 20.51 -15.19 5.30
C ASP A 544 19.72 -16.35 4.70
N ASP A 545 20.32 -17.54 4.65
CA ASP A 545 19.71 -18.73 4.04
C ASP A 545 18.36 -19.09 4.65
N GLY A 546 18.19 -18.84 5.96
CA GLY A 546 16.96 -19.14 6.69
C GLY A 546 15.82 -18.21 6.30
N LEU A 547 16.09 -16.92 6.08
CA LEU A 547 15.13 -15.95 5.56
C LEU A 547 14.83 -16.21 4.09
N MET A 548 15.86 -16.44 3.26
CA MET A 548 15.70 -16.81 1.84
C MET A 548 14.78 -18.01 1.66
N ALA A 549 14.98 -19.06 2.48
CA ALA A 549 14.13 -20.25 2.44
C ALA A 549 12.68 -19.94 2.88
N HIS A 550 12.51 -19.08 3.87
CA HIS A 550 11.19 -18.67 4.36
C HIS A 550 10.43 -17.86 3.31
N TYR A 551 11.03 -16.83 2.71
CA TYR A 551 10.38 -16.04 1.64
C TYR A 551 10.07 -16.88 0.40
N ARG A 552 10.95 -17.82 0.04
CA ARG A 552 10.68 -18.78 -1.05
C ARG A 552 9.51 -19.70 -0.73
N LEU A 553 9.36 -20.15 0.53
CA LEU A 553 8.20 -20.90 0.97
C LEU A 553 6.92 -20.08 0.79
N LEU A 554 6.91 -18.83 1.26
CA LEU A 554 5.75 -17.93 1.16
C LEU A 554 5.40 -17.61 -0.30
N GLY A 555 6.38 -17.35 -1.16
CA GLY A 555 6.16 -17.10 -2.59
C GLY A 555 5.49 -18.29 -3.27
N ARG A 556 6.02 -19.52 -3.07
CA ARG A 556 5.43 -20.76 -3.60
C ARG A 556 4.03 -21.02 -3.04
N PHE A 557 3.84 -20.76 -1.74
CA PHE A 557 2.55 -20.92 -1.08
C PHE A 557 1.51 -19.98 -1.72
N ARG A 558 1.85 -18.70 -1.89
CA ARG A 558 0.95 -17.72 -2.51
C ARG A 558 0.61 -18.13 -3.94
N SER A 559 1.58 -18.51 -4.76
CA SER A 559 1.33 -18.95 -6.14
C SER A 559 0.43 -20.17 -6.25
N ALA A 560 0.46 -21.07 -5.25
CA ALA A 560 -0.34 -22.29 -5.23
C ALA A 560 -1.80 -22.09 -4.78
N HIS A 561 -2.10 -21.01 -4.04
CA HIS A 561 -3.39 -20.81 -3.37
C HIS A 561 -4.17 -19.63 -3.94
N LYS A 562 -5.21 -19.93 -4.73
CA LYS A 562 -6.11 -18.92 -5.31
C LYS A 562 -6.90 -18.13 -4.26
N ALA A 563 -7.09 -18.69 -3.07
CA ALA A 563 -7.68 -17.97 -1.94
C ALA A 563 -6.90 -16.69 -1.59
N LEU A 564 -5.59 -16.61 -1.89
CA LEU A 564 -4.77 -15.42 -1.68
C LEU A 564 -4.88 -14.40 -2.83
N HIS A 565 -5.42 -14.78 -3.99
CA HIS A 565 -5.52 -13.95 -5.19
C HIS A 565 -6.86 -13.23 -5.34
N GLY A 566 -7.87 -13.55 -4.56
CA GLY A 566 -9.21 -12.96 -4.66
C GLY A 566 -10.22 -13.63 -3.72
N GLY A 567 -9.73 -14.49 -2.80
CA GLY A 567 -10.59 -15.14 -1.81
C GLY A 567 -11.05 -14.16 -0.72
N ASP A 568 -12.15 -14.50 -0.08
CA ASP A 568 -12.68 -13.75 1.05
C ASP A 568 -11.70 -13.75 2.24
N PHE A 569 -11.77 -12.69 3.03
CA PHE A 569 -11.02 -12.52 4.27
C PHE A 569 -11.98 -12.45 5.47
N ARG A 570 -11.67 -13.15 6.55
CA ARG A 570 -12.49 -13.10 7.76
C ARG A 570 -11.68 -13.39 9.00
N PHE A 571 -11.73 -12.52 10.00
CA PHE A 571 -11.29 -12.87 11.34
C PHE A 571 -12.25 -13.87 11.97
N LEU A 572 -11.72 -14.98 12.48
CA LEU A 572 -12.47 -16.05 13.15
C LEU A 572 -12.33 -16.02 14.66
N PHE A 573 -11.20 -15.46 15.13
CA PHE A 573 -10.86 -15.32 16.54
C PHE A 573 -9.98 -14.08 16.70
N ALA A 574 -10.19 -13.33 17.76
CA ALA A 574 -9.34 -12.20 18.13
C ALA A 574 -9.39 -11.95 19.64
N THR A 575 -8.23 -11.67 20.21
CA THR A 575 -8.01 -11.17 21.57
C THR A 575 -7.02 -10.00 21.52
N ASP A 576 -6.65 -9.46 22.66
CA ASP A 576 -5.65 -8.38 22.72
C ASP A 576 -4.25 -8.82 22.25
N THR A 577 -3.94 -10.14 22.32
CA THR A 577 -2.60 -10.67 22.00
C THR A 577 -2.57 -11.73 20.91
N ALA A 578 -3.71 -12.21 20.44
CA ALA A 578 -3.77 -13.26 19.41
C ALA A 578 -4.96 -13.12 18.49
N PHE A 579 -4.80 -13.59 17.25
CA PHE A 579 -5.91 -13.68 16.29
C PHE A 579 -5.75 -14.87 15.35
N LEU A 580 -6.86 -15.24 14.72
CA LEU A 580 -6.96 -16.19 13.63
C LEU A 580 -7.82 -15.57 12.52
N TYR A 581 -7.35 -15.58 11.28
CA TYR A 581 -8.17 -15.26 10.13
C TYR A 581 -8.16 -16.36 9.07
N GLU A 582 -9.18 -16.35 8.25
CA GLU A 582 -9.37 -17.22 7.10
C GLU A 582 -9.25 -16.43 5.80
N ARG A 583 -8.59 -17.04 4.81
CA ARG A 583 -8.73 -16.72 3.39
C ARG A 583 -9.40 -17.89 2.70
N ALA A 584 -10.44 -17.63 1.89
CA ALA A 584 -11.21 -18.70 1.26
C ALA A 584 -11.72 -18.32 -0.13
N LEU A 585 -11.55 -19.24 -1.09
CA LEU A 585 -12.13 -19.17 -2.43
C LEU A 585 -12.60 -20.57 -2.85
N GLY A 586 -13.91 -20.79 -2.80
CA GLY A 586 -14.47 -22.12 -3.03
C GLY A 586 -13.96 -23.12 -1.99
N ASN A 587 -13.29 -24.17 -2.44
CA ASN A 587 -12.70 -25.21 -1.58
C ASN A 587 -11.26 -24.89 -1.13
N ASP A 588 -10.63 -23.87 -1.73
CA ASP A 588 -9.30 -23.42 -1.31
C ASP A 588 -9.42 -22.55 -0.07
N ARG A 589 -8.96 -23.06 1.06
CA ARG A 589 -9.06 -22.41 2.38
C ARG A 589 -7.72 -22.42 3.08
N ILE A 590 -7.39 -21.31 3.69
CA ILE A 590 -6.16 -21.07 4.42
C ILE A 590 -6.52 -20.42 5.74
N LEU A 591 -5.91 -20.86 6.83
CA LEU A 591 -5.99 -20.20 8.12
C LEU A 591 -4.61 -19.67 8.52
N VAL A 592 -4.61 -18.45 9.05
CA VAL A 592 -3.39 -17.82 9.59
C VAL A 592 -3.67 -17.38 11.01
N ALA A 593 -2.85 -17.84 11.94
CA ALA A 593 -2.93 -17.47 13.35
C ALA A 593 -1.64 -16.80 13.79
N VAL A 594 -1.77 -15.81 14.67
CA VAL A 594 -0.62 -15.11 15.29
C VAL A 594 -0.89 -14.96 16.78
N ASN A 595 0.15 -15.23 17.58
CA ASN A 595 0.18 -14.97 19.01
C ASN A 595 1.41 -14.10 19.33
N VAL A 596 1.18 -12.87 19.78
CA VAL A 596 2.21 -11.94 20.21
C VAL A 596 2.31 -11.83 21.75
N GLY A 597 1.50 -12.62 22.47
CA GLY A 597 1.52 -12.70 23.93
C GLY A 597 2.71 -13.48 24.49
N ASP A 598 2.85 -13.48 25.80
CA ASP A 598 3.91 -14.18 26.54
C ASP A 598 3.51 -15.62 26.96
N SER A 599 2.28 -16.03 26.69
CA SER A 599 1.75 -17.34 27.03
C SER A 599 1.17 -18.03 25.80
N PRO A 600 1.17 -19.38 25.75
CA PRO A 600 0.50 -20.12 24.68
C PRO A 600 -1.00 -19.83 24.64
N VAL A 601 -1.56 -19.76 23.43
CA VAL A 601 -3.01 -19.58 23.22
C VAL A 601 -3.57 -20.80 22.52
N SER A 602 -4.72 -21.31 23.01
CA SER A 602 -5.48 -22.38 22.38
C SER A 602 -6.58 -21.78 21.52
N ILE A 603 -6.54 -22.03 20.22
CA ILE A 603 -7.51 -21.50 19.24
C ILE A 603 -8.31 -22.67 18.66
N PRO A 604 -9.64 -22.69 18.77
CA PRO A 604 -10.46 -23.71 18.12
C PRO A 604 -10.35 -23.61 16.59
N VAL A 605 -10.12 -24.73 15.92
CA VAL A 605 -10.12 -24.84 14.47
C VAL A 605 -10.97 -26.02 14.03
N SER A 606 -11.78 -25.82 12.99
CA SER A 606 -12.60 -26.87 12.42
C SER A 606 -11.88 -27.56 11.27
N GLY A 607 -11.81 -28.89 11.31
CA GLY A 607 -11.19 -29.68 10.25
C GLY A 607 -9.80 -30.20 10.60
N ALA A 608 -9.14 -30.76 9.61
CA ALA A 608 -7.74 -31.23 9.70
C ALA A 608 -6.87 -30.33 8.84
N TRP A 609 -5.79 -29.85 9.41
CA TRP A 609 -4.87 -28.88 8.81
C TRP A 609 -3.42 -29.33 8.96
N LEU A 610 -2.56 -28.84 8.12
CA LEU A 610 -1.10 -28.91 8.25
C LEU A 610 -0.56 -27.49 8.46
N ASP A 611 0.12 -27.25 9.59
CA ASP A 611 0.90 -26.01 9.74
C ASP A 611 2.21 -26.11 8.96
N LEU A 612 2.34 -25.29 7.95
CA LEU A 612 3.52 -25.30 7.06
C LEU A 612 4.78 -24.74 7.73
N LEU A 613 4.63 -23.87 8.72
CA LEU A 613 5.78 -23.24 9.37
C LEU A 613 6.43 -24.19 10.37
N SER A 614 5.63 -24.92 11.14
CA SER A 614 6.10 -25.93 12.10
C SER A 614 6.12 -27.37 11.55
N LYS A 615 5.49 -27.60 10.40
CA LYS A 615 5.28 -28.94 9.77
C LYS A 615 4.50 -29.90 10.65
N THR A 616 3.61 -29.39 11.49
CA THR A 616 2.81 -30.19 12.41
C THR A 616 1.36 -30.30 11.97
N PRO A 617 0.71 -31.48 12.09
CA PRO A 617 -0.73 -31.62 11.86
C PRO A 617 -1.52 -30.97 13.00
N VAL A 618 -2.60 -30.27 12.65
CA VAL A 618 -3.50 -29.60 13.59
C VAL A 618 -4.92 -30.15 13.41
N ARG A 619 -5.60 -30.48 14.52
CA ARG A 619 -7.00 -30.94 14.54
C ARG A 619 -7.70 -30.32 15.74
N GLU A 620 -8.94 -29.84 15.53
CA GLU A 620 -9.84 -29.29 16.55
C GLU A 620 -9.29 -28.08 17.32
N THR A 621 -8.02 -28.08 17.72
CA THR A 621 -7.39 -27.00 18.48
C THR A 621 -5.97 -26.77 17.99
N LEU A 622 -5.65 -25.52 17.68
CA LEU A 622 -4.30 -25.04 17.46
C LEU A 622 -3.75 -24.51 18.79
N LEU A 623 -2.70 -25.13 19.29
CA LEU A 623 -1.92 -24.58 20.40
C LEU A 623 -0.81 -23.72 19.81
N LEU A 624 -0.92 -22.39 19.95
CA LEU A 624 0.01 -21.43 19.37
C LEU A 624 0.96 -20.89 20.46
N PRO A 625 2.27 -21.18 20.39
CA PRO A 625 3.25 -20.68 21.35
C PRO A 625 3.35 -19.16 21.36
N PRO A 626 3.99 -18.56 22.39
CA PRO A 626 4.30 -17.14 22.41
C PRO A 626 5.12 -16.69 21.20
N MET A 627 4.86 -15.49 20.72
CA MET A 627 5.62 -14.84 19.62
C MET A 627 5.78 -15.73 18.38
N THR A 628 4.68 -16.38 17.97
CA THR A 628 4.67 -17.26 16.78
C THR A 628 3.50 -16.98 15.85
N ALA A 629 3.68 -17.40 14.61
CA ALA A 629 2.60 -17.53 13.62
C ALA A 629 2.44 -18.99 13.21
N ALA A 630 1.23 -19.34 12.77
CA ALA A 630 0.92 -20.60 12.10
C ALA A 630 0.27 -20.31 10.74
N LEU A 631 0.64 -21.09 9.73
CA LEU A 631 0.12 -21.03 8.37
C LEU A 631 -0.47 -22.39 8.02
N LEU A 632 -1.81 -22.50 8.06
CA LEU A 632 -2.53 -23.77 7.93
C LEU A 632 -3.13 -23.93 6.53
N GLN A 633 -2.89 -25.09 5.94
CA GLN A 633 -3.49 -25.50 4.66
C GLN A 633 -4.15 -26.88 4.75
#